data_6f4fa084f1c682d880f6c2459973e489
#
_entry.id   6f4fa084f1c682d880f6c2459973e489
#
_cell.length_a   1.000
_cell.length_b   1.000
_cell.length_c   1.000
_cell.angle_alpha   90.00
_cell.angle_beta   90.00
_cell.angle_gamma   90.00
#
_symmetry.space_group_name_H-M   'P 1'
#
loop_
_entity.id
_entity.type
_entity.pdbx_description
1 polymer ?
#
loop_
_entity_poly.entity_id
_entity_poly.type
_entity_poly.pdbx_seq_one_letter_code
_entity_poly.pdbx_strand_id
1 'polypeptide(L)'
;MQPAPPLWRTGVLSAVAGLLLAASVAWPLPSSWFSPIAQGTSFWWLQPLALALLCRGLQLSRSRRQAWFTGWIFASTWLASTFWWLVVAMHVYGGMNAPLAVFATLLLAAALALYYALAGLVYWRCTRRRGFAGLTGHGARWGASSLLFAALWTAAEMARGTWLTGFGWGAVGYAHVDGPLAFYAPWVGAYGLTALGAWLAAVLAQGLRLRWAAAALLVLALPWAAAVPDWTKSTGSLRVTLLQGNISQSNKFDAPTVEQALRWYAAQIATAQGALVVLPETAVPLLPAQWPPGYMQNLQDRLSAKNQSALIGAPFGDAQSGYTNSALGLGVAQTADYRYDKHHLVPFGEFIPPMFHWFIDLMHIPLGDFNRGPLAAPSFVAQGQRLGPHICYEDLFGEELATRFVHPDLAPTVLVNLSNLGWFDDTVALDQHATIARMRALEFQRPIVRATNTGWTAIMDHRGYILAALAPLQAGALEGLVEGRTGTTPFAWWAGRFGLWPLWILCSLIVGAFWVRRHP
;
A
#
# COMPACT_ATOMS: atom_id res chain seq x y z
N MET A 1 -31.44 -9.10 34.38
CA MET A 1 -30.99 -8.68 33.02
C MET A 1 -30.47 -7.23 33.12
N GLN A 2 -29.17 -7.00 32.90
CA GLN A 2 -28.69 -5.62 32.86
C GLN A 2 -29.33 -4.89 31.65
N PRO A 3 -29.72 -3.62 31.79
CA PRO A 3 -30.31 -2.84 30.70
C PRO A 3 -29.29 -2.75 29.56
N ALA A 4 -29.81 -2.74 28.32
CA ALA A 4 -28.95 -2.62 27.12
C ALA A 4 -28.17 -1.30 27.19
N PRO A 5 -26.87 -1.30 26.87
CA PRO A 5 -26.19 -0.04 26.65
C PRO A 5 -26.92 0.73 25.54
N PRO A 6 -27.19 2.01 25.73
CA PRO A 6 -27.87 2.83 24.70
C PRO A 6 -27.05 2.86 23.40
N LEU A 7 -27.71 2.96 22.25
CA LEU A 7 -27.08 2.91 20.91
C LEU A 7 -25.91 3.90 20.76
N TRP A 8 -26.01 5.08 21.40
CA TRP A 8 -24.94 6.07 21.34
C TRP A 8 -23.63 5.60 21.99
N ARG A 9 -23.69 4.82 23.12
CA ARG A 9 -22.49 4.28 23.76
C ARG A 9 -21.76 3.27 22.87
N THR A 10 -22.51 2.41 22.16
CA THR A 10 -21.90 1.48 21.21
C THR A 10 -21.32 2.23 20.01
N GLY A 11 -21.95 3.30 19.55
CA GLY A 11 -21.44 4.17 18.49
C GLY A 11 -20.13 4.84 18.86
N VAL A 12 -20.05 5.46 20.06
CA VAL A 12 -18.82 6.12 20.55
C VAL A 12 -17.67 5.11 20.69
N LEU A 13 -17.93 3.93 21.29
CA LEU A 13 -16.90 2.90 21.42
C LEU A 13 -16.40 2.39 20.06
N SER A 14 -17.29 2.26 19.08
CA SER A 14 -16.90 1.87 17.72
C SER A 14 -16.06 2.94 17.04
N ALA A 15 -16.42 4.22 17.21
CA ALA A 15 -15.64 5.33 16.67
C ALA A 15 -14.24 5.41 17.31
N VAL A 16 -14.13 5.31 18.63
CA VAL A 16 -12.83 5.27 19.32
C VAL A 16 -11.98 4.09 18.84
N ALA A 17 -12.57 2.91 18.71
CA ALA A 17 -11.86 1.75 18.19
C ALA A 17 -11.40 1.96 16.74
N GLY A 18 -12.18 2.65 15.89
CA GLY A 18 -11.77 3.06 14.54
C GLY A 18 -10.57 4.01 14.54
N LEU A 19 -10.55 5.00 15.44
CA LEU A 19 -9.38 5.90 15.61
C LEU A 19 -8.13 5.13 16.04
N LEU A 20 -8.26 4.19 16.98
CA LEU A 20 -7.15 3.33 17.40
C LEU A 20 -6.62 2.48 16.23
N LEU A 21 -7.50 2.01 15.35
CA LEU A 21 -7.08 1.27 14.16
C LEU A 21 -6.32 2.16 13.18
N ALA A 22 -6.75 3.39 12.94
CA ALA A 22 -6.02 4.35 12.11
C ALA A 22 -4.61 4.63 12.69
N ALA A 23 -4.54 4.91 13.99
CA ALA A 23 -3.28 5.15 14.70
C ALA A 23 -2.34 3.92 14.69
N SER A 24 -2.88 2.70 14.58
CA SER A 24 -2.06 1.48 14.53
C SER A 24 -1.22 1.37 13.25
N VAL A 25 -1.74 1.87 12.13
CA VAL A 25 -1.05 1.84 10.83
C VAL A 25 0.04 2.92 10.76
N ALA A 26 -0.30 4.14 11.14
CA ALA A 26 0.62 5.25 11.20
C ALA A 26 0.06 6.33 12.13
N TRP A 27 0.88 6.81 13.07
CA TRP A 27 0.48 7.91 13.95
C TRP A 27 0.20 9.17 13.14
N PRO A 28 -1.03 9.75 13.20
CA PRO A 28 -1.44 10.76 12.23
C PRO A 28 -1.01 12.19 12.58
N LEU A 29 -0.53 12.45 13.80
CA LEU A 29 -0.28 13.81 14.29
C LEU A 29 1.20 14.19 14.14
N PRO A 30 1.49 15.44 13.71
CA PRO A 30 2.84 15.97 13.67
C PRO A 30 3.50 15.96 15.06
N SER A 31 4.81 15.70 15.11
CA SER A 31 5.59 15.68 16.37
C SER A 31 5.56 17.02 17.08
N SER A 32 5.39 18.14 16.34
CA SER A 32 5.24 19.48 16.90
C SER A 32 3.99 19.68 17.76
N TRP A 33 2.97 18.86 17.57
CA TRP A 33 1.70 18.95 18.31
C TRP A 33 1.69 18.08 19.57
N PHE A 34 2.32 16.91 19.50
CA PHE A 34 2.36 15.94 20.60
C PHE A 34 3.68 15.17 20.57
N SER A 35 4.74 15.78 21.10
CA SER A 35 5.95 15.02 21.43
C SER A 35 5.61 14.03 22.57
N PRO A 36 6.06 12.77 22.56
CA PRO A 36 7.30 12.27 21.95
C PRO A 36 7.10 11.32 20.75
N ILE A 37 5.90 11.21 20.21
CA ILE A 37 5.58 10.25 19.14
C ILE A 37 5.82 10.90 17.79
N ALA A 38 6.69 10.33 16.97
CA ALA A 38 6.90 10.79 15.61
C ALA A 38 5.70 10.44 14.71
N GLN A 39 5.34 11.37 13.81
CA GLN A 39 4.37 11.09 12.75
C GLN A 39 4.80 9.85 11.97
N GLY A 40 3.85 9.07 11.50
CA GLY A 40 4.12 7.84 10.77
C GLY A 40 4.50 6.62 11.64
N THR A 41 4.76 6.79 12.94
CA THR A 41 5.06 5.66 13.83
C THR A 41 3.91 4.64 13.82
N SER A 42 4.22 3.37 13.52
CA SER A 42 3.25 2.28 13.58
C SER A 42 3.19 1.67 14.98
N PHE A 43 1.97 1.31 15.41
CA PHE A 43 1.71 0.65 16.68
C PHE A 43 1.02 -0.69 16.42
N TRP A 44 1.74 -1.68 15.92
CA TRP A 44 1.19 -2.98 15.53
C TRP A 44 0.29 -3.62 16.59
N TRP A 45 0.56 -3.42 17.88
CA TRP A 45 -0.20 -3.97 19.00
C TRP A 45 -1.57 -3.30 19.21
N LEU A 46 -1.75 -2.04 18.75
CA LEU A 46 -3.05 -1.37 18.76
C LEU A 46 -4.04 -2.01 17.79
N GLN A 47 -3.56 -2.54 16.67
CA GLN A 47 -4.39 -3.15 15.65
C GLN A 47 -5.25 -4.31 16.20
N PRO A 48 -4.68 -5.37 16.85
CA PRO A 48 -5.51 -6.42 17.42
C PRO A 48 -6.41 -5.94 18.56
N LEU A 49 -6.02 -4.90 19.31
CA LEU A 49 -6.88 -4.31 20.33
C LEU A 49 -8.10 -3.60 19.71
N ALA A 50 -7.90 -2.78 18.69
CA ALA A 50 -8.97 -2.08 17.98
C ALA A 50 -9.98 -3.05 17.36
N LEU A 51 -9.48 -4.08 16.66
CA LEU A 51 -10.32 -5.12 16.08
C LEU A 51 -10.99 -6.01 17.13
N ALA A 52 -10.35 -6.23 18.28
CA ALA A 52 -10.98 -6.95 19.40
C ALA A 52 -12.17 -6.18 19.98
N LEU A 53 -12.07 -4.85 20.09
CA LEU A 53 -13.18 -4.00 20.50
C LEU A 53 -14.34 -4.07 19.50
N LEU A 54 -14.05 -4.03 18.20
CA LEU A 54 -15.06 -4.24 17.15
C LEU A 54 -15.72 -5.62 17.29
N CYS A 55 -14.92 -6.70 17.36
CA CYS A 55 -15.41 -8.07 17.47
C CYS A 55 -16.32 -8.22 18.71
N ARG A 56 -15.92 -7.64 19.85
CA ARG A 56 -16.71 -7.64 21.06
C ARG A 56 -17.99 -6.83 20.91
N GLY A 57 -17.94 -5.66 20.28
CA GLY A 57 -19.12 -4.84 19.95
C GLY A 57 -20.14 -5.61 19.10
N LEU A 58 -19.68 -6.32 18.08
CA LEU A 58 -20.52 -7.18 17.23
C LEU A 58 -21.15 -8.32 18.05
N GLN A 59 -20.40 -8.99 18.92
CA GLN A 59 -20.90 -10.04 19.80
C GLN A 59 -21.98 -9.55 20.78
N LEU A 60 -21.85 -8.33 21.26
CA LEU A 60 -22.79 -7.69 22.19
C LEU A 60 -24.01 -7.10 21.48
N SER A 61 -23.95 -6.89 20.17
CA SER A 61 -25.03 -6.29 19.38
C SER A 61 -26.31 -7.15 19.48
N ARG A 62 -27.45 -6.54 19.78
CA ARG A 62 -28.73 -7.22 20.01
C ARG A 62 -29.60 -7.35 18.77
N SER A 63 -29.35 -6.53 17.74
CA SER A 63 -30.12 -6.51 16.50
C SER A 63 -29.20 -6.45 15.28
N ARG A 64 -29.74 -6.84 14.10
CA ARG A 64 -29.04 -6.69 12.81
C ARG A 64 -28.63 -5.25 12.55
N ARG A 65 -29.53 -4.30 12.86
CA ARG A 65 -29.28 -2.87 12.68
C ARG A 65 -28.12 -2.41 13.55
N GLN A 66 -28.05 -2.83 14.82
CA GLN A 66 -26.95 -2.49 15.72
C GLN A 66 -25.63 -3.07 15.22
N ALA A 67 -25.58 -4.35 14.79
CA ALA A 67 -24.36 -4.96 14.26
C ALA A 67 -23.87 -4.25 12.98
N TRP A 68 -24.77 -3.91 12.07
CA TRP A 68 -24.48 -3.12 10.88
C TRP A 68 -23.83 -1.78 11.24
N PHE A 69 -24.48 -0.97 12.08
CA PHE A 69 -23.97 0.33 12.48
C PHE A 69 -22.68 0.26 13.29
N THR A 70 -22.49 -0.77 14.12
CA THR A 70 -21.21 -1.02 14.83
C THR A 70 -20.05 -1.17 13.84
N GLY A 71 -20.20 -2.02 12.81
CA GLY A 71 -19.19 -2.19 11.77
C GLY A 71 -19.01 -0.95 10.91
N TRP A 72 -20.11 -0.29 10.52
CA TRP A 72 -20.09 0.89 9.67
C TRP A 72 -19.42 2.09 10.34
N ILE A 73 -19.79 2.43 11.58
CA ILE A 73 -19.21 3.55 12.34
C ILE A 73 -17.71 3.29 12.57
N PHE A 74 -17.35 2.07 13.00
CA PHE A 74 -15.97 1.68 13.19
C PHE A 74 -15.13 1.92 11.93
N ALA A 75 -15.56 1.37 10.80
CA ALA A 75 -14.81 1.46 9.56
C ALA A 75 -14.83 2.87 8.95
N SER A 76 -15.96 3.60 9.03
CA SER A 76 -16.03 5.00 8.58
C SER A 76 -15.03 5.87 9.34
N THR A 77 -14.96 5.73 10.67
CA THR A 77 -14.04 6.50 11.49
C THR A 77 -12.59 6.12 11.21
N TRP A 78 -12.30 4.82 11.11
CA TRP A 78 -10.97 4.35 10.74
C TRP A 78 -10.51 4.90 9.39
N LEU A 79 -11.32 4.72 8.34
CA LEU A 79 -10.95 5.11 6.98
C LEU A 79 -10.86 6.64 6.83
N ALA A 80 -11.81 7.40 7.39
CA ALA A 80 -11.74 8.85 7.39
C ALA A 80 -10.47 9.38 8.07
N SER A 81 -10.07 8.77 9.22
CA SER A 81 -8.85 9.15 9.92
C SER A 81 -7.57 8.69 9.20
N THR A 82 -7.63 7.60 8.44
CA THR A 82 -6.49 7.13 7.63
C THR A 82 -6.28 7.99 6.39
N PHE A 83 -7.36 8.49 5.77
CA PHE A 83 -7.33 9.20 4.47
C PHE A 83 -7.58 10.71 4.58
N TRP A 84 -7.52 11.29 5.77
CA TRP A 84 -7.82 12.72 5.95
C TRP A 84 -7.01 13.64 5.02
N TRP A 85 -5.81 13.21 4.62
CA TRP A 85 -4.94 13.90 3.68
C TRP A 85 -5.53 14.03 2.26
N LEU A 86 -6.57 13.28 1.91
CA LEU A 86 -7.32 13.51 0.66
C LEU A 86 -7.97 14.89 0.63
N VAL A 87 -8.31 15.46 1.79
CA VAL A 87 -8.79 16.85 1.88
C VAL A 87 -7.74 17.81 1.34
N VAL A 88 -6.45 17.59 1.65
CA VAL A 88 -5.36 18.42 1.14
C VAL A 88 -5.28 18.30 -0.39
N ALA A 89 -5.27 17.07 -0.92
CA ALA A 89 -5.21 16.84 -2.36
C ALA A 89 -6.36 17.52 -3.11
N MET A 90 -7.60 17.40 -2.62
CA MET A 90 -8.78 17.99 -3.28
C MET A 90 -8.89 19.51 -3.07
N HIS A 91 -8.56 20.00 -1.87
CA HIS A 91 -8.70 21.43 -1.55
C HIS A 91 -7.54 22.26 -2.09
N VAL A 92 -6.30 21.89 -1.75
CA VAL A 92 -5.12 22.70 -2.08
C VAL A 92 -4.75 22.58 -3.56
N TYR A 93 -4.77 21.35 -4.08
CA TYR A 93 -4.31 21.07 -5.45
C TYR A 93 -5.45 20.91 -6.46
N GLY A 94 -6.60 20.39 -6.04
CA GLY A 94 -7.79 20.23 -6.89
C GLY A 94 -8.73 21.44 -6.92
N GLY A 95 -8.45 22.52 -6.18
CA GLY A 95 -9.24 23.75 -6.17
C GLY A 95 -10.64 23.60 -5.55
N MET A 96 -10.97 22.45 -4.95
CA MET A 96 -12.27 22.21 -4.31
C MET A 96 -12.38 23.03 -3.02
N ASN A 97 -13.55 23.62 -2.72
CA ASN A 97 -13.71 24.31 -1.44
C ASN A 97 -13.58 23.33 -0.25
N ALA A 98 -13.00 23.78 0.85
CA ALA A 98 -12.66 22.91 1.99
C ALA A 98 -13.84 22.13 2.57
N PRO A 99 -15.05 22.68 2.80
CA PRO A 99 -16.21 21.90 3.26
C PRO A 99 -16.59 20.76 2.32
N LEU A 100 -16.51 20.98 0.99
CA LEU A 100 -16.83 19.95 0.00
C LEU A 100 -15.74 18.86 -0.03
N ALA A 101 -14.46 19.22 0.08
CA ALA A 101 -13.36 18.27 0.17
C ALA A 101 -13.47 17.38 1.42
N VAL A 102 -13.81 17.97 2.57
CA VAL A 102 -14.09 17.22 3.81
C VAL A 102 -15.29 16.28 3.61
N PHE A 103 -16.40 16.79 3.07
CA PHE A 103 -17.58 15.98 2.80
C PHE A 103 -17.30 14.82 1.85
N ALA A 104 -16.56 15.06 0.75
CA ALA A 104 -16.18 14.02 -0.21
C ALA A 104 -15.31 12.93 0.44
N THR A 105 -14.34 13.33 1.28
CA THR A 105 -13.50 12.37 2.04
C THR A 105 -14.32 11.53 3.00
N LEU A 106 -15.25 12.15 3.75
CA LEU A 106 -16.13 11.44 4.67
C LEU A 106 -17.11 10.51 3.94
N LEU A 107 -17.63 10.95 2.78
CA LEU A 107 -18.51 10.14 1.95
C LEU A 107 -17.77 8.91 1.38
N LEU A 108 -16.54 9.10 0.89
CA LEU A 108 -15.69 7.99 0.45
C LEU A 108 -15.44 6.99 1.58
N ALA A 109 -15.04 7.47 2.76
CA ALA A 109 -14.82 6.61 3.92
C ALA A 109 -16.09 5.86 4.34
N ALA A 110 -17.25 6.52 4.34
CA ALA A 110 -18.54 5.93 4.66
C ALA A 110 -18.98 4.89 3.62
N ALA A 111 -18.73 5.13 2.33
CA ALA A 111 -19.01 4.19 1.25
C ALA A 111 -18.12 2.94 1.34
N LEU A 112 -16.81 3.11 1.51
CA LEU A 112 -15.88 1.99 1.69
C LEU A 112 -16.16 1.21 2.99
N ALA A 113 -16.67 1.86 4.03
CA ALA A 113 -17.08 1.21 5.27
C ALA A 113 -18.23 0.19 5.10
N LEU A 114 -18.97 0.25 3.99
CA LEU A 114 -20.05 -0.71 3.70
C LEU A 114 -19.54 -2.15 3.59
N TYR A 115 -18.33 -2.37 3.10
CA TYR A 115 -17.70 -3.70 3.06
C TYR A 115 -17.60 -4.31 4.48
N TYR A 116 -17.19 -3.51 5.43
CA TYR A 116 -16.99 -3.92 6.84
C TYR A 116 -18.30 -3.99 7.61
N ALA A 117 -19.25 -3.12 7.29
CA ALA A 117 -20.60 -3.20 7.83
C ALA A 117 -21.28 -4.52 7.44
N LEU A 118 -21.13 -4.92 6.16
CA LEU A 118 -21.63 -6.21 5.67
C LEU A 118 -20.93 -7.38 6.35
N ALA A 119 -19.59 -7.36 6.45
CA ALA A 119 -18.81 -8.36 7.15
C ALA A 119 -19.26 -8.51 8.61
N GLY A 120 -19.44 -7.39 9.33
CA GLY A 120 -19.94 -7.36 10.70
C GLY A 120 -21.35 -7.93 10.85
N LEU A 121 -22.26 -7.59 9.92
CA LEU A 121 -23.61 -8.14 9.88
C LEU A 121 -23.62 -9.66 9.65
N VAL A 122 -22.81 -10.15 8.71
CA VAL A 122 -22.68 -11.58 8.42
C VAL A 122 -22.10 -12.31 9.62
N TYR A 123 -21.05 -11.78 10.24
CA TYR A 123 -20.46 -12.31 11.48
C TYR A 123 -21.51 -12.44 12.58
N TRP A 124 -22.23 -11.35 12.87
CA TRP A 124 -23.30 -11.34 13.87
C TRP A 124 -24.40 -12.36 13.58
N ARG A 125 -24.86 -12.43 12.31
CA ARG A 125 -25.89 -13.38 11.89
C ARG A 125 -25.42 -14.83 12.03
N CYS A 126 -24.16 -15.11 11.71
CA CYS A 126 -23.58 -16.44 11.79
C CYS A 126 -23.39 -16.91 13.24
N THR A 127 -22.96 -16.00 14.12
CA THR A 127 -22.67 -16.36 15.53
C THR A 127 -23.91 -16.46 16.41
N ARG A 128 -25.01 -15.79 16.06
CA ARG A 128 -26.26 -15.78 16.85
C ARG A 128 -27.25 -16.91 16.53
N ARG A 129 -27.17 -17.52 15.37
CA ARG A 129 -28.09 -18.61 15.00
C ARG A 129 -27.65 -19.95 15.56
N ARG A 130 -28.63 -20.90 15.71
CA ARG A 130 -28.47 -22.27 16.25
C ARG A 130 -27.37 -23.11 15.60
N GLY A 131 -26.78 -22.69 14.47
CA GLY A 131 -25.65 -23.36 13.79
C GLY A 131 -24.42 -23.60 14.64
N PHE A 132 -24.24 -22.86 15.74
CA PHE A 132 -23.24 -23.19 16.77
C PHE A 132 -23.68 -24.32 17.74
N ALA A 133 -24.96 -24.73 17.73
CA ALA A 133 -25.45 -25.73 18.64
C ALA A 133 -24.88 -27.13 18.35
N GLY A 134 -24.49 -27.42 17.10
CA GLY A 134 -23.91 -28.70 16.69
C GLY A 134 -22.42 -28.88 17.02
N LEU A 135 -21.70 -27.83 17.42
CA LEU A 135 -20.33 -27.98 17.87
C LEU A 135 -20.31 -28.39 19.35
N THR A 136 -20.00 -29.65 19.61
CA THR A 136 -19.84 -30.17 20.96
C THR A 136 -18.66 -29.51 21.65
N GLY A 137 -18.93 -28.71 22.67
CA GLY A 137 -17.94 -28.03 23.50
C GLY A 137 -17.77 -26.53 23.22
N HIS A 138 -17.72 -25.76 24.30
CA HIS A 138 -17.54 -24.30 24.26
C HIS A 138 -16.27 -23.86 23.52
N GLY A 139 -15.20 -24.64 23.60
CA GLY A 139 -13.92 -24.31 22.97
C GLY A 139 -13.92 -24.39 21.43
N ALA A 140 -14.67 -25.32 20.83
CA ALA A 140 -14.79 -25.44 19.38
C ALA A 140 -15.59 -24.26 18.78
N ARG A 141 -16.62 -23.82 19.49
CA ARG A 141 -17.42 -22.63 19.08
C ARG A 141 -16.59 -21.35 19.03
N TRP A 142 -15.69 -21.18 19.99
CA TRP A 142 -14.84 -20.01 20.11
C TRP A 142 -13.81 -19.94 18.99
N GLY A 143 -13.10 -21.03 18.72
CA GLY A 143 -12.13 -21.07 17.62
C GLY A 143 -12.77 -20.85 16.25
N ALA A 144 -13.92 -21.49 16.02
CA ALA A 144 -14.67 -21.30 14.80
C ALA A 144 -15.12 -19.85 14.60
N SER A 145 -15.58 -19.18 15.67
CA SER A 145 -15.98 -17.77 15.62
C SER A 145 -14.79 -16.84 15.33
N SER A 146 -13.60 -17.15 15.85
CA SER A 146 -12.39 -16.36 15.57
C SER A 146 -11.97 -16.48 14.11
N LEU A 147 -11.99 -17.69 13.55
CA LEU A 147 -11.71 -17.91 12.13
C LEU A 147 -12.73 -17.23 11.22
N LEU A 148 -14.03 -17.27 11.59
CA LEU A 148 -15.06 -16.58 10.85
C LEU A 148 -14.86 -15.06 10.82
N PHE A 149 -14.49 -14.46 11.97
CA PHE A 149 -14.20 -13.01 12.03
C PHE A 149 -13.02 -12.67 11.12
N ALA A 150 -11.92 -13.42 11.22
CA ALA A 150 -10.74 -13.22 10.39
C ALA A 150 -11.06 -13.34 8.90
N ALA A 151 -11.79 -14.39 8.49
CA ALA A 151 -12.16 -14.59 7.09
C ALA A 151 -13.05 -13.47 6.54
N LEU A 152 -14.05 -13.03 7.31
CA LEU A 152 -14.95 -11.94 6.89
C LEU A 152 -14.24 -10.59 6.84
N TRP A 153 -13.37 -10.30 7.80
CA TRP A 153 -12.56 -9.09 7.81
C TRP A 153 -11.62 -9.04 6.61
N THR A 154 -10.87 -10.13 6.37
CA THR A 154 -9.93 -10.24 5.26
C THR A 154 -10.65 -10.15 3.91
N ALA A 155 -11.80 -10.81 3.76
CA ALA A 155 -12.60 -10.71 2.54
C ALA A 155 -13.09 -9.26 2.29
N ALA A 156 -13.51 -8.54 3.32
CA ALA A 156 -13.89 -7.13 3.20
C ALA A 156 -12.70 -6.25 2.78
N GLU A 157 -11.51 -6.52 3.33
CA GLU A 157 -10.30 -5.78 2.99
C GLU A 157 -9.82 -6.07 1.57
N MET A 158 -9.82 -7.33 1.15
CA MET A 158 -9.53 -7.71 -0.25
C MET A 158 -10.54 -7.08 -1.22
N ALA A 159 -11.85 -7.10 -0.89
CA ALA A 159 -12.87 -6.47 -1.73
C ALA A 159 -12.62 -4.96 -1.89
N ARG A 160 -12.31 -4.25 -0.80
CA ARG A 160 -11.93 -2.84 -0.83
C ARG A 160 -10.66 -2.60 -1.65
N GLY A 161 -9.69 -3.50 -1.54
CA GLY A 161 -8.40 -3.37 -2.23
C GLY A 161 -8.42 -3.75 -3.71
N THR A 162 -9.46 -4.45 -4.20
CA THR A 162 -9.47 -4.96 -5.59
C THR A 162 -10.71 -4.58 -6.39
N TRP A 163 -11.88 -4.42 -5.75
CA TRP A 163 -13.12 -4.11 -6.48
C TRP A 163 -13.22 -2.61 -6.77
N LEU A 164 -13.90 -2.26 -7.87
CA LEU A 164 -14.12 -0.88 -8.30
C LEU A 164 -12.79 -0.10 -8.39
N THR A 165 -11.80 -0.69 -9.06
CA THR A 165 -10.41 -0.22 -9.21
C THR A 165 -9.49 -0.44 -8.01
N GLY A 166 -10.04 -0.79 -6.85
CA GLY A 166 -9.28 -1.07 -5.62
C GLY A 166 -8.76 0.20 -4.92
N PHE A 167 -8.94 0.24 -3.60
CA PHE A 167 -8.31 1.26 -2.75
C PHE A 167 -7.77 0.59 -1.48
N GLY A 168 -6.61 -0.08 -1.62
CA GLY A 168 -5.94 -0.85 -0.56
C GLY A 168 -5.20 -0.02 0.48
N TRP A 169 -5.14 1.31 0.32
CA TRP A 169 -4.43 2.20 1.25
C TRP A 169 -4.95 2.02 2.69
N GLY A 170 -4.03 1.95 3.65
CA GLY A 170 -4.37 1.75 5.05
C GLY A 170 -4.84 0.33 5.39
N ALA A 171 -4.59 -0.69 4.55
CA ALA A 171 -4.84 -2.08 4.92
C ALA A 171 -4.13 -2.42 6.24
N VAL A 172 -4.85 -3.12 7.14
CA VAL A 172 -4.35 -3.31 8.51
C VAL A 172 -3.10 -4.19 8.59
N GLY A 173 -2.81 -4.97 7.55
CA GLY A 173 -1.55 -5.71 7.44
C GLY A 173 -0.31 -4.82 7.50
N TYR A 174 -0.40 -3.58 7.03
CA TYR A 174 0.71 -2.62 7.06
C TYR A 174 1.14 -2.21 8.47
N ALA A 175 0.25 -2.24 9.46
CA ALA A 175 0.61 -1.97 10.85
C ALA A 175 1.66 -2.96 11.40
N HIS A 176 1.81 -4.11 10.77
CA HIS A 176 2.71 -5.18 11.22
C HIS A 176 4.10 -5.17 10.59
N VAL A 177 4.44 -4.18 9.75
CA VAL A 177 5.78 -4.08 9.14
C VAL A 177 6.89 -4.05 10.21
N ASP A 178 6.65 -3.40 11.33
CA ASP A 178 7.56 -3.34 12.49
C ASP A 178 7.15 -4.30 13.63
N GLY A 179 6.16 -5.17 13.37
CA GLY A 179 5.63 -6.10 14.36
C GLY A 179 6.04 -7.55 14.11
N PRO A 180 5.76 -8.44 15.06
CA PRO A 180 6.13 -9.87 14.94
C PRO A 180 5.46 -10.56 13.75
N LEU A 181 4.32 -10.09 13.27
CA LEU A 181 3.66 -10.69 12.11
C LEU A 181 4.40 -10.41 10.79
N ALA A 182 5.32 -9.43 10.70
CA ALA A 182 6.20 -9.24 9.54
C ALA A 182 6.90 -10.53 9.12
N PHE A 183 7.23 -11.38 10.09
CA PHE A 183 7.81 -12.70 9.86
C PHE A 183 7.06 -13.52 8.81
N TYR A 184 5.74 -13.42 8.78
CA TYR A 184 4.86 -14.21 7.90
C TYR A 184 4.64 -13.57 6.53
N ALA A 185 5.06 -12.32 6.30
CA ALA A 185 4.84 -11.62 5.03
C ALA A 185 5.33 -12.38 3.79
N PRO A 186 6.52 -13.04 3.79
CA PRO A 186 7.00 -13.80 2.65
C PRO A 186 6.15 -15.03 2.28
N TRP A 187 5.26 -15.49 3.19
CA TRP A 187 4.35 -16.62 2.93
C TRP A 187 2.97 -16.18 2.48
N VAL A 188 2.41 -15.15 3.14
CA VAL A 188 0.98 -14.84 3.05
C VAL A 188 0.65 -13.44 2.55
N GLY A 189 1.65 -12.55 2.43
CA GLY A 189 1.47 -11.17 2.01
C GLY A 189 0.65 -10.32 2.98
N ALA A 190 0.41 -9.06 2.63
CA ALA A 190 -0.30 -8.09 3.48
C ALA A 190 -1.71 -8.56 3.90
N TYR A 191 -2.48 -9.14 2.97
CA TYR A 191 -3.83 -9.62 3.29
C TYR A 191 -3.81 -10.87 4.18
N GLY A 192 -2.77 -11.71 4.08
CA GLY A 192 -2.58 -12.81 5.03
C GLY A 192 -2.21 -12.29 6.43
N LEU A 193 -1.40 -11.22 6.53
CA LEU A 193 -1.13 -10.55 7.80
C LEU A 193 -2.41 -9.93 8.39
N THR A 194 -3.26 -9.34 7.55
CA THR A 194 -4.61 -8.91 7.94
C THR A 194 -5.41 -10.06 8.57
N ALA A 195 -5.40 -11.23 7.95
CA ALA A 195 -6.11 -12.41 8.48
C ALA A 195 -5.56 -12.86 9.84
N LEU A 196 -4.24 -12.90 10.00
CA LEU A 196 -3.60 -13.25 11.26
C LEU A 196 -3.91 -12.22 12.36
N GLY A 197 -3.81 -10.93 12.06
CA GLY A 197 -4.12 -9.85 13.00
C GLY A 197 -5.60 -9.86 13.44
N ALA A 198 -6.52 -10.05 12.50
CA ALA A 198 -7.94 -10.17 12.80
C ALA A 198 -8.28 -11.43 13.61
N TRP A 199 -7.58 -12.54 13.35
CA TRP A 199 -7.72 -13.76 14.14
C TRP A 199 -7.23 -13.55 15.58
N LEU A 200 -6.05 -12.94 15.77
CA LEU A 200 -5.53 -12.57 17.10
C LEU A 200 -6.51 -11.67 17.86
N ALA A 201 -7.06 -10.68 17.19
CA ALA A 201 -8.07 -9.78 17.76
C ALA A 201 -9.33 -10.54 18.22
N ALA A 202 -9.82 -11.47 17.41
CA ALA A 202 -11.00 -12.25 17.78
C ALA A 202 -10.73 -13.21 18.94
N VAL A 203 -9.53 -13.78 19.03
CA VAL A 203 -9.09 -14.59 20.19
C VAL A 203 -9.06 -13.73 21.44
N LEU A 204 -8.50 -12.52 21.37
CA LEU A 204 -8.46 -11.56 22.48
C LEU A 204 -9.88 -11.16 22.92
N ALA A 205 -10.77 -10.84 21.99
CA ALA A 205 -12.15 -10.46 22.26
C ALA A 205 -12.96 -11.54 23.00
N GLN A 206 -12.55 -12.80 22.89
CA GLN A 206 -13.23 -13.96 23.46
C GLN A 206 -12.69 -14.38 24.84
N GLY A 207 -11.71 -13.63 25.40
CA GLY A 207 -11.22 -13.83 26.77
C GLY A 207 -10.14 -14.91 26.90
N LEU A 208 -9.19 -14.97 25.97
CA LEU A 208 -7.90 -15.69 26.05
C LEU A 208 -7.98 -17.10 26.68
N ARG A 209 -8.87 -17.96 26.18
CA ARG A 209 -8.93 -19.34 26.66
C ARG A 209 -7.63 -20.09 26.36
N LEU A 210 -7.12 -20.87 27.32
CA LEU A 210 -5.77 -21.40 27.36
C LEU A 210 -5.24 -21.94 26.03
N ARG A 211 -5.99 -22.82 25.34
CA ARG A 211 -5.53 -23.36 24.04
C ARG A 211 -5.42 -22.33 22.92
N TRP A 212 -6.35 -21.34 22.87
CA TRP A 212 -6.34 -20.30 21.85
C TRP A 212 -5.34 -19.20 22.20
N ALA A 213 -5.20 -18.91 23.49
CA ALA A 213 -4.13 -18.05 23.98
C ALA A 213 -2.75 -18.66 23.70
N ALA A 214 -2.57 -19.95 23.90
CA ALA A 214 -1.33 -20.65 23.56
C ALA A 214 -1.04 -20.61 22.06
N ALA A 215 -2.06 -20.81 21.19
CA ALA A 215 -1.89 -20.69 19.75
C ALA A 215 -1.56 -19.23 19.32
N ALA A 216 -2.21 -18.24 19.93
CA ALA A 216 -1.91 -16.83 19.68
C ALA A 216 -0.49 -16.46 20.12
N LEU A 217 -0.07 -16.92 21.30
CA LEU A 217 1.29 -16.75 21.80
C LEU A 217 2.31 -17.45 20.91
N LEU A 218 2.01 -18.64 20.40
CA LEU A 218 2.87 -19.34 19.45
C LEU A 218 3.06 -18.53 18.17
N VAL A 219 1.98 -18.01 17.58
CA VAL A 219 2.04 -17.15 16.39
C VAL A 219 2.88 -15.90 16.63
N LEU A 220 2.74 -15.28 17.81
CA LEU A 220 3.52 -14.08 18.14
C LEU A 220 4.97 -14.40 18.53
N ALA A 221 5.24 -15.55 19.14
CA ALA A 221 6.56 -15.92 19.66
C ALA A 221 7.44 -16.63 18.60
N LEU A 222 6.85 -17.28 17.60
CA LEU A 222 7.60 -17.98 16.56
C LEU A 222 8.68 -17.13 15.88
N PRO A 223 8.43 -15.84 15.57
CA PRO A 223 9.45 -14.95 15.00
C PRO A 223 10.71 -14.77 15.86
N TRP A 224 10.58 -14.96 17.17
CA TRP A 224 11.73 -14.85 18.12
C TRP A 224 12.49 -16.17 18.26
N ALA A 225 11.82 -17.28 17.97
CA ALA A 225 12.39 -18.63 18.09
C ALA A 225 12.94 -19.18 16.78
N ALA A 226 12.49 -18.67 15.64
CA ALA A 226 12.86 -19.12 14.31
C ALA A 226 13.40 -17.97 13.46
N ALA A 227 14.50 -18.19 12.75
CA ALA A 227 14.94 -17.24 11.73
C ALA A 227 13.94 -17.21 10.57
N VAL A 228 13.71 -16.03 9.99
CA VAL A 228 12.98 -15.92 8.71
C VAL A 228 13.77 -16.70 7.67
N PRO A 229 13.20 -17.70 7.00
CA PRO A 229 13.91 -18.41 5.95
C PRO A 229 14.32 -17.45 4.82
N ASP A 230 15.55 -17.53 4.39
CA ASP A 230 16.04 -16.80 3.22
C ASP A 230 15.60 -17.53 1.94
N TRP A 231 14.47 -17.12 1.38
CA TRP A 231 13.96 -17.59 0.09
C TRP A 231 14.75 -17.03 -1.09
N THR A 232 15.62 -16.08 -0.81
CA THR A 232 16.38 -15.33 -1.82
C THR A 232 17.86 -15.31 -1.48
N LYS A 233 18.69 -15.18 -2.52
CA LYS A 233 20.15 -15.13 -2.41
C LYS A 233 20.68 -13.84 -3.02
N SER A 234 21.79 -13.32 -2.50
CA SER A 234 22.48 -12.16 -3.05
C SER A 234 22.94 -12.39 -4.50
N THR A 235 22.80 -11.36 -5.32
CA THR A 235 23.34 -11.28 -6.70
C THR A 235 24.45 -10.25 -6.83
N GLY A 236 24.91 -9.70 -5.70
CA GLY A 236 25.89 -8.63 -5.65
C GLY A 236 25.30 -7.27 -5.32
N SER A 237 26.17 -6.32 -5.04
CA SER A 237 25.80 -4.95 -4.65
C SER A 237 25.80 -4.02 -5.87
N LEU A 238 24.85 -3.09 -5.89
CA LEU A 238 24.74 -2.02 -6.86
C LEU A 238 24.84 -0.68 -6.13
N ARG A 239 25.73 0.21 -6.57
CA ARG A 239 25.76 1.61 -6.10
C ARG A 239 24.66 2.39 -6.78
N VAL A 240 23.85 3.10 -6.01
CA VAL A 240 22.72 3.89 -6.51
C VAL A 240 22.80 5.34 -6.08
N THR A 241 22.30 6.23 -6.93
CA THR A 241 21.99 7.64 -6.63
C THR A 241 20.50 7.85 -6.83
N LEU A 242 19.77 8.20 -5.78
CA LEU A 242 18.34 8.47 -5.84
C LEU A 242 18.10 9.97 -5.70
N LEU A 243 17.41 10.57 -6.66
CA LEU A 243 17.21 12.02 -6.71
C LEU A 243 15.83 12.39 -6.15
N GLN A 244 15.80 13.43 -5.33
CA GLN A 244 14.60 14.06 -4.77
C GLN A 244 14.56 15.52 -5.17
N GLY A 245 13.67 15.89 -6.10
CA GLY A 245 13.63 17.24 -6.65
C GLY A 245 12.95 18.27 -5.76
N ASN A 246 12.05 17.82 -4.90
CA ASN A 246 11.17 18.68 -4.08
C ASN A 246 10.49 19.78 -4.88
N ILE A 247 10.00 19.44 -6.08
CA ILE A 247 9.35 20.37 -6.99
C ILE A 247 7.89 20.52 -6.57
N SER A 248 7.46 21.76 -6.32
CA SER A 248 6.09 22.05 -5.92
C SER A 248 5.09 21.55 -6.92
N GLN A 249 4.06 20.85 -6.45
CA GLN A 249 3.01 20.28 -7.29
C GLN A 249 2.17 21.36 -7.98
N SER A 250 1.94 22.51 -7.33
CA SER A 250 1.16 23.62 -7.88
C SER A 250 1.79 24.25 -9.15
N ASN A 251 3.12 24.27 -9.23
CA ASN A 251 3.84 24.94 -10.32
C ASN A 251 4.60 23.95 -11.21
N LYS A 252 4.39 22.65 -11.01
CA LYS A 252 5.19 21.59 -11.67
C LYS A 252 5.18 21.67 -13.19
N PHE A 253 4.11 22.17 -13.77
CA PHE A 253 3.92 22.27 -15.22
C PHE A 253 4.13 23.70 -15.76
N ASP A 254 4.49 24.67 -14.93
CA ASP A 254 4.82 26.02 -15.35
C ASP A 254 6.18 26.04 -16.05
N ALA A 255 6.29 26.72 -17.19
CA ALA A 255 7.47 26.71 -18.01
C ALA A 255 8.79 27.06 -17.25
N PRO A 256 8.84 28.09 -16.37
CA PRO A 256 10.04 28.38 -15.57
C PRO A 256 10.41 27.24 -14.62
N THR A 257 9.41 26.61 -13.97
CA THR A 257 9.62 25.50 -13.03
C THR A 257 10.10 24.25 -13.76
N VAL A 258 9.53 23.96 -14.93
CA VAL A 258 9.97 22.86 -15.79
C VAL A 258 11.43 23.04 -16.19
N GLU A 259 11.80 24.22 -16.68
CA GLU A 259 13.19 24.50 -17.08
C GLU A 259 14.16 24.38 -15.90
N GLN A 260 13.81 24.92 -14.74
CA GLN A 260 14.61 24.78 -13.52
C GLN A 260 14.76 23.31 -13.11
N ALA A 261 13.68 22.51 -13.16
CA ALA A 261 13.70 21.09 -12.85
C ALA A 261 14.62 20.32 -13.78
N LEU A 262 14.50 20.53 -15.10
CA LEU A 262 15.35 19.88 -16.10
C LEU A 262 16.84 20.21 -15.89
N ARG A 263 17.17 21.46 -15.62
CA ARG A 263 18.54 21.90 -15.30
C ARG A 263 19.04 21.23 -14.02
N TRP A 264 18.23 21.20 -12.98
CA TRP A 264 18.59 20.64 -11.69
C TRP A 264 18.87 19.13 -11.81
N TYR A 265 17.96 18.36 -12.44
CA TYR A 265 18.18 16.93 -12.65
C TYR A 265 19.40 16.63 -13.52
N ALA A 266 19.63 17.41 -14.59
CA ALA A 266 20.82 17.25 -15.42
C ALA A 266 22.12 17.54 -14.64
N ALA A 267 22.12 18.53 -13.74
CA ALA A 267 23.25 18.83 -12.88
C ALA A 267 23.50 17.72 -11.85
N GLN A 268 22.44 17.17 -11.22
CA GLN A 268 22.56 16.05 -10.30
C GLN A 268 23.07 14.78 -10.98
N ILE A 269 22.60 14.45 -12.17
CA ILE A 269 23.11 13.32 -12.97
C ILE A 269 24.60 13.53 -13.28
N ALA A 270 25.02 14.77 -13.58
CA ALA A 270 26.41 15.06 -13.87
C ALA A 270 27.35 14.82 -12.67
N THR A 271 26.88 14.95 -11.43
CA THR A 271 27.66 14.73 -10.21
C THR A 271 27.44 13.36 -9.56
N ALA A 272 26.39 12.63 -9.96
CA ALA A 272 26.03 11.33 -9.43
C ALA A 272 27.19 10.32 -9.45
N GLN A 273 27.35 9.55 -8.36
CA GLN A 273 28.38 8.52 -8.19
C GLN A 273 27.82 7.10 -8.33
N GLY A 274 26.49 6.94 -8.26
CA GLY A 274 25.83 5.64 -8.42
C GLY A 274 26.01 5.09 -9.83
N ALA A 275 26.17 3.78 -9.95
CA ALA A 275 26.10 3.10 -11.24
C ALA A 275 24.66 3.14 -11.82
N LEU A 276 23.66 3.20 -10.93
CA LEU A 276 22.27 3.45 -11.28
C LEU A 276 21.82 4.79 -10.68
N VAL A 277 21.27 5.68 -11.51
CA VAL A 277 20.63 6.93 -11.10
C VAL A 277 19.12 6.79 -11.26
N VAL A 278 18.34 7.09 -10.22
CA VAL A 278 16.87 7.01 -10.27
C VAL A 278 16.27 8.37 -10.00
N LEU A 279 15.44 8.83 -10.93
CA LEU A 279 14.68 10.05 -10.82
C LEU A 279 13.22 9.70 -10.43
N PRO A 280 12.50 10.61 -9.75
CA PRO A 280 11.12 10.36 -9.35
C PRO A 280 10.14 10.33 -10.54
N GLU A 281 8.90 9.96 -10.22
CA GLU A 281 7.76 10.02 -11.13
C GLU A 281 7.59 11.43 -11.71
N THR A 282 7.44 11.50 -13.04
CA THR A 282 7.28 12.77 -13.77
C THR A 282 8.39 13.79 -13.42
N ALA A 283 9.64 13.33 -13.29
CA ALA A 283 10.80 14.21 -13.10
C ALA A 283 11.03 15.07 -14.36
N VAL A 284 10.73 14.53 -15.53
CA VAL A 284 10.67 15.26 -16.81
C VAL A 284 9.18 15.43 -17.17
N PRO A 285 8.52 16.55 -16.78
CA PRO A 285 7.08 16.73 -16.93
C PRO A 285 6.71 17.21 -18.35
N LEU A 286 7.33 16.65 -19.37
CA LEU A 286 7.16 16.98 -20.78
C LEU A 286 6.97 15.71 -21.61
N LEU A 287 6.09 15.77 -22.60
CA LEU A 287 5.95 14.71 -23.60
C LEU A 287 7.19 14.68 -24.54
N PRO A 288 7.50 13.55 -25.20
CA PRO A 288 8.66 13.44 -26.08
C PRO A 288 8.78 14.55 -27.13
N ALA A 289 7.65 14.95 -27.73
CA ALA A 289 7.61 16.05 -28.71
C ALA A 289 7.95 17.44 -28.13
N GLN A 290 7.88 17.59 -26.81
CA GLN A 290 8.15 18.85 -26.09
C GLN A 290 9.54 18.90 -25.48
N TRP A 291 10.33 17.82 -25.54
CA TRP A 291 11.67 17.80 -24.96
C TRP A 291 12.56 18.85 -25.64
N PRO A 292 13.37 19.58 -24.88
CA PRO A 292 14.35 20.46 -25.50
C PRO A 292 15.25 19.68 -26.45
N PRO A 293 15.60 20.24 -27.62
CA PRO A 293 16.45 19.56 -28.60
C PRO A 293 17.73 19.02 -27.97
N GLY A 294 17.99 17.72 -28.17
CA GLY A 294 19.18 17.04 -27.65
C GLY A 294 19.19 16.78 -26.15
N TYR A 295 18.16 17.15 -25.36
CA TYR A 295 18.15 16.97 -23.91
C TYR A 295 18.36 15.51 -23.49
N MET A 296 17.52 14.61 -23.99
CA MET A 296 17.61 13.17 -23.66
C MET A 296 18.90 12.55 -24.21
N GLN A 297 19.33 12.95 -25.41
CA GLN A 297 20.60 12.50 -25.99
C GLN A 297 21.79 12.92 -25.13
N ASN A 298 21.82 14.16 -24.65
CA ASN A 298 22.86 14.64 -23.74
C ASN A 298 22.90 13.87 -22.41
N LEU A 299 21.74 13.49 -21.87
CA LEU A 299 21.68 12.63 -20.67
C LEU A 299 22.22 11.23 -20.98
N GLN A 300 21.81 10.64 -22.08
CA GLN A 300 22.28 9.34 -22.56
C GLN A 300 23.80 9.32 -22.72
N ASP A 301 24.38 10.33 -23.38
CA ASP A 301 25.80 10.42 -23.62
C ASP A 301 26.60 10.58 -22.33
N ARG A 302 26.11 11.42 -21.40
CA ARG A 302 26.74 11.60 -20.07
C ARG A 302 26.74 10.34 -19.24
N LEU A 303 25.60 9.64 -19.18
CA LEU A 303 25.48 8.38 -18.45
C LEU A 303 26.40 7.31 -19.06
N SER A 304 26.42 7.20 -20.38
CA SER A 304 27.27 6.25 -21.10
C SER A 304 28.76 6.52 -20.87
N ALA A 305 29.19 7.80 -20.93
CA ALA A 305 30.57 8.19 -20.69
C ALA A 305 31.07 7.83 -19.28
N LYS A 306 30.17 7.76 -18.29
CA LYS A 306 30.47 7.35 -16.91
C LYS A 306 30.20 5.88 -16.61
N ASN A 307 29.80 5.09 -17.61
CA ASN A 307 29.33 3.72 -17.44
C ASN A 307 28.17 3.60 -16.43
N GLN A 308 27.24 4.56 -16.48
CA GLN A 308 26.07 4.64 -15.62
C GLN A 308 24.79 4.30 -16.38
N SER A 309 23.75 3.93 -15.64
CA SER A 309 22.37 3.75 -16.14
C SER A 309 21.42 4.63 -15.36
N ALA A 310 20.28 5.00 -15.94
CA ALA A 310 19.25 5.75 -15.22
C ALA A 310 17.85 5.22 -15.51
N LEU A 311 16.95 5.39 -14.52
CA LEU A 311 15.50 5.29 -14.66
C LEU A 311 14.90 6.68 -14.41
N ILE A 312 14.16 7.20 -15.39
CA ILE A 312 13.65 8.57 -15.38
C ILE A 312 12.13 8.55 -15.55
N GLY A 313 11.40 9.11 -14.59
CA GLY A 313 9.95 9.27 -14.68
C GLY A 313 9.57 10.40 -15.66
N ALA A 314 8.73 10.08 -16.65
CA ALA A 314 8.20 11.04 -17.62
C ALA A 314 6.87 10.58 -18.20
N PRO A 315 5.94 11.48 -18.60
CA PRO A 315 4.82 11.11 -19.44
C PRO A 315 5.32 10.73 -20.83
N PHE A 316 4.64 9.77 -21.46
CA PHE A 316 4.99 9.31 -22.80
C PHE A 316 3.74 9.16 -23.66
N GLY A 317 3.89 9.31 -24.98
CA GLY A 317 2.81 9.16 -25.95
C GLY A 317 2.47 10.45 -26.69
N ASP A 318 1.37 10.40 -27.41
CA ASP A 318 0.87 11.50 -28.23
C ASP A 318 -0.67 11.47 -28.32
N ALA A 319 -1.26 12.43 -29.04
CA ALA A 319 -2.73 12.54 -29.17
C ALA A 319 -3.37 11.37 -29.96
N GLN A 320 -2.59 10.59 -30.72
CA GLN A 320 -3.09 9.46 -31.53
C GLN A 320 -3.02 8.15 -30.74
N SER A 321 -1.88 7.90 -30.08
CA SER A 321 -1.62 6.68 -29.29
C SER A 321 -2.15 6.77 -27.84
N GLY A 322 -2.52 7.98 -27.37
CA GLY A 322 -2.81 8.26 -25.98
C GLY A 322 -1.54 8.44 -25.15
N TYR A 323 -1.72 8.67 -23.84
CA TYR A 323 -0.63 9.01 -22.91
C TYR A 323 -0.43 7.92 -21.88
N THR A 324 0.83 7.70 -21.44
CA THR A 324 1.20 6.81 -20.36
C THR A 324 2.05 7.55 -19.32
N ASN A 325 1.94 7.17 -18.06
CA ASN A 325 2.89 7.54 -17.01
C ASN A 325 4.02 6.51 -17.03
N SER A 326 5.25 6.93 -17.34
CA SER A 326 6.30 5.99 -17.74
C SER A 326 7.59 6.20 -16.96
N ALA A 327 8.41 5.13 -16.90
CA ALA A 327 9.80 5.17 -16.50
C ALA A 327 10.68 4.77 -17.68
N LEU A 328 11.57 5.67 -18.10
CA LEU A 328 12.48 5.50 -19.24
C LEU A 328 13.84 5.02 -18.74
N GLY A 329 14.41 4.00 -19.36
CA GLY A 329 15.76 3.52 -19.11
C GLY A 329 16.77 4.17 -20.05
N LEU A 330 17.79 4.80 -19.49
CA LEU A 330 18.88 5.44 -20.23
C LEU A 330 20.25 4.93 -19.78
N GLY A 331 21.29 5.24 -20.56
CA GLY A 331 22.68 4.94 -20.24
C GLY A 331 23.10 3.56 -20.71
N VAL A 332 24.03 2.93 -19.97
CA VAL A 332 24.56 1.60 -20.31
C VAL A 332 23.62 0.51 -19.79
N ALA A 333 22.92 -0.14 -20.70
CA ALA A 333 21.97 -1.20 -20.38
C ALA A 333 22.01 -2.32 -21.43
N GLN A 334 21.63 -3.53 -21.02
CA GLN A 334 21.41 -4.64 -21.93
C GLN A 334 20.05 -4.54 -22.64
N THR A 335 19.10 -3.81 -22.05
CA THR A 335 17.78 -3.54 -22.64
C THR A 335 17.83 -2.19 -23.34
N ALA A 336 17.91 -2.19 -24.66
CA ALA A 336 17.84 -0.97 -25.48
C ALA A 336 16.42 -0.37 -25.41
N ASP A 337 16.32 0.95 -25.49
CA ASP A 337 15.05 1.69 -25.56
C ASP A 337 14.01 1.25 -24.52
N TYR A 338 14.49 0.99 -23.29
CA TYR A 338 13.63 0.49 -22.23
C TYR A 338 12.60 1.53 -21.80
N ARG A 339 11.34 1.09 -21.77
CA ARG A 339 10.22 1.84 -21.22
C ARG A 339 9.32 0.93 -20.39
N TYR A 340 9.00 1.38 -19.19
CA TYR A 340 7.96 0.84 -18.34
C TYR A 340 6.80 1.80 -18.33
N ASP A 341 5.59 1.35 -18.63
CA ASP A 341 4.37 2.12 -18.54
C ASP A 341 3.56 1.65 -17.32
N LYS A 342 3.08 2.58 -16.51
CA LYS A 342 2.31 2.32 -15.30
C LYS A 342 1.08 1.48 -15.62
N HIS A 343 0.92 0.36 -14.91
CA HIS A 343 -0.22 -0.53 -15.08
C HIS A 343 -1.41 -0.08 -14.24
N HIS A 344 -1.20 0.14 -12.92
CA HIS A 344 -2.28 0.50 -12.00
C HIS A 344 -2.36 2.00 -11.82
N LEU A 345 -3.35 2.59 -12.50
CA LEU A 345 -3.57 4.04 -12.53
C LEU A 345 -4.31 4.52 -11.28
N VAL A 346 -4.02 5.74 -10.84
CA VAL A 346 -4.68 6.40 -9.71
C VAL A 346 -6.08 6.89 -10.12
N PRO A 347 -7.15 6.41 -9.46
CA PRO A 347 -8.49 6.92 -9.71
C PRO A 347 -8.57 8.43 -9.47
N PHE A 348 -9.26 9.16 -10.34
CA PHE A 348 -9.42 10.63 -10.35
C PHE A 348 -8.12 11.43 -10.56
N GLY A 349 -6.96 10.81 -10.56
CA GLY A 349 -5.67 11.46 -10.84
C GLY A 349 -5.15 11.16 -12.24
N GLU A 350 -5.28 9.92 -12.70
CA GLU A 350 -4.76 9.45 -13.98
C GLU A 350 -5.83 8.85 -14.89
N PHE A 351 -6.98 8.51 -14.35
CA PHE A 351 -8.17 8.13 -15.11
C PHE A 351 -9.41 8.42 -14.29
N ILE A 352 -10.55 8.53 -14.98
CA ILE A 352 -11.83 8.77 -14.34
C ILE A 352 -12.67 7.51 -14.39
N PRO A 353 -13.09 6.98 -13.22
CA PRO A 353 -14.00 5.84 -13.22
C PRO A 353 -15.29 6.14 -14.00
N PRO A 354 -15.80 5.19 -14.80
CA PRO A 354 -16.90 5.44 -15.76
C PRO A 354 -18.16 6.10 -15.20
N MET A 355 -18.46 5.91 -13.91
CA MET A 355 -19.62 6.50 -13.25
C MET A 355 -19.44 7.97 -12.81
N PHE A 356 -18.23 8.52 -12.95
CA PHE A 356 -17.88 9.83 -12.41
C PHE A 356 -17.47 10.85 -13.48
N HIS A 357 -17.76 10.62 -14.77
CA HIS A 357 -17.43 11.57 -15.84
C HIS A 357 -18.06 12.95 -15.64
N TRP A 358 -19.23 13.05 -15.00
CA TRP A 358 -19.86 14.32 -14.62
C TRP A 358 -19.02 15.15 -13.61
N PHE A 359 -18.07 14.52 -12.94
CA PHE A 359 -17.20 15.16 -11.95
C PHE A 359 -15.96 15.83 -12.60
N ILE A 360 -15.62 15.49 -13.84
CA ILE A 360 -14.46 16.02 -14.57
C ILE A 360 -14.58 17.52 -14.79
N ASP A 361 -15.77 17.97 -15.21
CA ASP A 361 -16.05 19.39 -15.50
C ASP A 361 -15.84 20.26 -14.25
N LEU A 362 -15.91 19.65 -13.06
CA LEU A 362 -15.71 20.32 -11.79
C LEU A 362 -14.24 20.40 -11.36
N MET A 363 -13.38 19.45 -11.79
CA MET A 363 -12.03 19.26 -11.25
C MET A 363 -10.88 19.70 -12.15
N HIS A 364 -11.15 20.14 -13.39
CA HIS A 364 -10.13 20.64 -14.33
C HIS A 364 -8.86 19.77 -14.41
N ILE A 365 -9.01 18.45 -14.63
CA ILE A 365 -7.86 17.52 -14.72
C ILE A 365 -7.16 17.73 -16.06
N PRO A 366 -5.86 18.13 -16.07
CA PRO A 366 -5.24 18.70 -17.28
C PRO A 366 -4.92 17.70 -18.39
N LEU A 367 -4.80 16.38 -18.13
CA LEU A 367 -4.20 15.43 -19.08
C LEU A 367 -5.15 14.34 -19.61
N GLY A 368 -6.40 14.27 -19.16
CA GLY A 368 -7.33 13.22 -19.58
C GLY A 368 -6.94 11.82 -19.05
N ASP A 369 -7.52 10.77 -19.63
CA ASP A 369 -7.29 9.39 -19.22
C ASP A 369 -5.93 8.88 -19.75
N PHE A 370 -5.08 8.41 -18.85
CA PHE A 370 -3.85 7.70 -19.21
C PHE A 370 -4.16 6.27 -19.64
N ASN A 371 -3.34 5.74 -20.54
CA ASN A 371 -3.34 4.34 -20.93
C ASN A 371 -2.58 3.49 -19.90
N ARG A 372 -3.03 2.25 -19.73
CA ARG A 372 -2.39 1.27 -18.83
C ARG A 372 -1.27 0.53 -19.56
N GLY A 373 -0.13 0.37 -18.90
CA GLY A 373 0.92 -0.54 -19.33
C GLY A 373 0.57 -2.02 -19.10
N PRO A 374 1.41 -2.95 -19.55
CA PRO A 374 1.24 -4.39 -19.33
C PRO A 374 1.46 -4.76 -17.86
N LEU A 375 0.66 -5.70 -17.34
CA LEU A 375 0.74 -6.15 -15.93
C LEU A 375 2.11 -6.78 -15.61
N ALA A 376 2.59 -7.67 -16.46
CA ALA A 376 3.88 -8.37 -16.29
C ALA A 376 4.97 -7.72 -17.15
N ALA A 377 5.28 -6.45 -16.91
CA ALA A 377 6.31 -5.74 -17.65
C ALA A 377 7.72 -6.33 -17.39
N PRO A 378 8.60 -6.39 -18.39
CA PRO A 378 9.96 -6.88 -18.24
C PRO A 378 10.78 -5.95 -17.32
N SER A 379 11.84 -6.50 -16.72
CA SER A 379 12.79 -5.71 -15.93
C SER A 379 13.75 -4.93 -16.81
N PHE A 380 14.20 -3.77 -16.36
CA PHE A 380 15.32 -3.04 -16.95
C PHE A 380 16.63 -3.73 -16.57
N VAL A 381 17.32 -4.31 -17.51
CA VAL A 381 18.56 -5.05 -17.27
C VAL A 381 19.75 -4.12 -17.44
N ALA A 382 20.34 -3.69 -16.34
CA ALA A 382 21.45 -2.77 -16.31
C ALA A 382 22.37 -3.05 -15.11
N GLN A 383 23.66 -2.76 -15.26
CA GLN A 383 24.64 -2.85 -14.17
C GLN A 383 24.68 -4.22 -13.46
N GLY A 384 24.45 -5.30 -14.20
CA GLY A 384 24.42 -6.67 -13.67
C GLY A 384 23.16 -7.02 -12.86
N GLN A 385 22.17 -6.14 -12.80
CA GLN A 385 20.92 -6.33 -12.06
C GLN A 385 19.70 -6.27 -12.98
N ARG A 386 18.62 -6.95 -12.59
CA ARG A 386 17.28 -6.82 -13.17
C ARG A 386 16.46 -5.88 -12.31
N LEU A 387 16.30 -4.66 -12.77
CA LEU A 387 15.62 -3.59 -12.07
C LEU A 387 14.12 -3.64 -12.40
N GLY A 388 13.28 -3.73 -11.40
CA GLY A 388 11.83 -3.80 -11.53
C GLY A 388 11.14 -2.47 -11.23
N PRO A 389 11.04 -1.52 -12.18
CA PRO A 389 10.35 -0.27 -11.92
C PRO A 389 8.86 -0.51 -11.70
N HIS A 390 8.30 0.28 -10.80
CA HIS A 390 6.86 0.43 -10.57
C HIS A 390 6.63 1.87 -10.09
N ILE A 391 5.45 2.42 -10.38
CA ILE A 391 5.23 3.86 -10.23
C ILE A 391 4.19 4.13 -9.14
N CYS A 392 4.62 4.80 -8.05
CA CYS A 392 3.78 5.41 -7.02
C CYS A 392 2.74 4.44 -6.44
N TYR A 393 1.47 4.63 -6.78
CA TYR A 393 0.30 3.88 -6.32
C TYR A 393 0.40 2.35 -6.50
N GLU A 394 1.21 1.88 -7.44
CA GLU A 394 1.43 0.45 -7.69
C GLU A 394 2.03 -0.30 -6.50
N ASP A 395 2.67 0.41 -5.55
CA ASP A 395 3.12 -0.17 -4.28
C ASP A 395 1.97 -0.82 -3.47
N LEU A 396 0.72 -0.41 -3.69
CA LEU A 396 -0.44 -0.97 -2.99
C LEU A 396 -0.80 -2.40 -3.42
N PHE A 397 -0.43 -2.80 -4.64
CA PHE A 397 -0.91 -4.02 -5.30
C PHE A 397 0.19 -5.09 -5.36
N GLY A 398 0.47 -5.72 -4.19
CA GLY A 398 1.48 -6.76 -4.09
C GLY A 398 1.20 -7.97 -4.98
N GLU A 399 -0.08 -8.32 -5.18
CA GLU A 399 -0.50 -9.40 -6.08
C GLU A 399 -0.22 -9.09 -7.56
N GLU A 400 -0.30 -7.83 -7.97
CA GLU A 400 0.03 -7.41 -9.33
C GLU A 400 1.55 -7.42 -9.54
N LEU A 401 2.32 -6.87 -8.59
CA LEU A 401 3.78 -6.94 -8.61
C LEU A 401 4.29 -8.39 -8.60
N ALA A 402 3.58 -9.31 -7.94
CA ALA A 402 3.92 -10.73 -7.88
C ALA A 402 3.95 -11.40 -9.25
N THR A 403 3.19 -10.91 -10.24
CA THR A 403 3.17 -11.45 -11.61
C THR A 403 4.55 -11.41 -12.28
N ARG A 404 5.41 -10.47 -11.89
CA ARG A 404 6.77 -10.33 -12.39
C ARG A 404 7.73 -11.40 -11.87
N PHE A 405 7.30 -12.21 -10.89
CA PHE A 405 8.08 -13.31 -10.29
C PHE A 405 7.66 -14.69 -10.77
N VAL A 406 6.73 -14.78 -11.73
CA VAL A 406 6.27 -16.06 -12.30
C VAL A 406 7.42 -16.81 -12.99
N HIS A 407 8.30 -16.06 -13.65
CA HIS A 407 9.51 -16.57 -14.29
C HIS A 407 10.74 -16.11 -13.51
N PRO A 408 11.34 -16.99 -12.67
CA PRO A 408 12.42 -16.60 -11.74
C PRO A 408 13.65 -15.98 -12.44
N ASP A 409 13.97 -16.42 -13.65
CA ASP A 409 15.12 -15.93 -14.42
C ASP A 409 14.91 -14.51 -14.97
N LEU A 410 13.66 -14.06 -15.09
CA LEU A 410 13.27 -12.72 -15.53
C LEU A 410 12.86 -11.81 -14.37
N ALA A 411 12.65 -12.40 -13.20
CA ALA A 411 12.19 -11.68 -12.01
C ALA A 411 13.18 -10.57 -11.60
N PRO A 412 12.67 -9.43 -11.13
CA PRO A 412 13.52 -8.34 -10.66
C PRO A 412 14.41 -8.78 -9.49
N THR A 413 15.67 -8.32 -9.49
CA THR A 413 16.61 -8.49 -8.37
C THR A 413 16.54 -7.33 -7.40
N VAL A 414 16.14 -6.14 -7.89
CA VAL A 414 15.90 -4.92 -7.14
C VAL A 414 14.59 -4.32 -7.61
N LEU A 415 13.70 -3.97 -6.71
CA LEU A 415 12.50 -3.20 -7.01
C LEU A 415 12.86 -1.70 -7.02
N VAL A 416 12.31 -0.95 -7.96
CA VAL A 416 12.61 0.48 -8.14
C VAL A 416 11.29 1.25 -8.16
N ASN A 417 10.99 1.97 -7.08
CA ASN A 417 9.78 2.79 -7.01
C ASN A 417 10.08 4.24 -7.39
N LEU A 418 9.34 4.76 -8.36
CA LEU A 418 9.35 6.17 -8.76
C LEU A 418 8.04 6.80 -8.30
N SER A 419 8.08 7.82 -7.44
CA SER A 419 6.86 8.40 -6.86
C SER A 419 6.84 9.92 -6.88
N ASN A 420 5.63 10.46 -6.94
CA ASN A 420 5.37 11.88 -6.69
C ASN A 420 4.22 12.03 -5.69
N LEU A 421 4.56 12.37 -4.45
CA LEU A 421 3.61 12.55 -3.36
C LEU A 421 3.29 14.03 -3.08
N GLY A 422 3.62 14.93 -4.01
CA GLY A 422 3.40 16.37 -3.88
C GLY A 422 1.93 16.79 -3.68
N TRP A 423 0.98 15.89 -3.99
CA TRP A 423 -0.44 16.10 -3.78
C TRP A 423 -0.87 16.07 -2.30
N PHE A 424 -0.03 15.56 -1.41
CA PHE A 424 -0.41 15.26 -0.01
C PHE A 424 0.27 16.17 0.99
N ASP A 425 1.14 17.08 0.54
CA ASP A 425 1.87 18.01 1.39
C ASP A 425 2.60 17.29 2.55
N ASP A 426 2.91 17.97 3.65
CA ASP A 426 3.51 17.40 4.86
C ASP A 426 2.47 16.66 5.71
N THR A 427 2.00 15.53 5.21
CA THR A 427 1.01 14.71 5.90
C THR A 427 1.51 13.28 6.10
N VAL A 428 0.83 12.56 6.98
CA VAL A 428 1.08 11.14 7.26
C VAL A 428 1.00 10.23 6.01
N ALA A 429 0.46 10.71 4.88
CA ALA A 429 0.45 9.98 3.62
C ALA A 429 1.87 9.59 3.17
N LEU A 430 2.86 10.45 3.42
CA LEU A 430 4.26 10.23 3.05
C LEU A 430 4.83 9.01 3.79
N ASP A 431 4.56 8.91 5.10
CA ASP A 431 5.01 7.81 5.97
C ASP A 431 4.24 6.52 5.67
N GLN A 432 2.92 6.62 5.49
CA GLN A 432 2.08 5.47 5.11
C GLN A 432 2.57 4.83 3.81
N HIS A 433 2.92 5.65 2.80
CA HIS A 433 3.40 5.14 1.53
C HIS A 433 4.80 4.50 1.64
N ALA A 434 5.68 5.03 2.48
CA ALA A 434 6.96 4.39 2.78
C ALA A 434 6.78 3.03 3.46
N THR A 435 5.82 2.92 4.39
CA THR A 435 5.47 1.66 5.07
C THR A 435 4.90 0.61 4.09
N ILE A 436 4.12 1.05 3.10
CA ILE A 436 3.61 0.17 2.03
C ILE A 436 4.77 -0.40 1.21
N ALA A 437 5.75 0.43 0.81
CA ALA A 437 6.95 -0.04 0.11
C ALA A 437 7.75 -1.06 0.94
N ARG A 438 7.91 -0.81 2.26
CA ARG A 438 8.57 -1.76 3.18
C ARG A 438 7.86 -3.13 3.21
N MET A 439 6.52 -3.14 3.14
CA MET A 439 5.76 -4.39 3.04
C MET A 439 6.09 -5.14 1.74
N ARG A 440 6.24 -4.46 0.61
CA ARG A 440 6.67 -5.08 -0.66
C ARG A 440 8.05 -5.73 -0.51
N ALA A 441 8.99 -5.04 0.16
CA ALA A 441 10.31 -5.62 0.42
C ALA A 441 10.22 -6.93 1.21
N LEU A 442 9.39 -6.97 2.26
CA LEU A 442 9.14 -8.17 3.08
C LEU A 442 8.51 -9.31 2.27
N GLU A 443 7.47 -9.04 1.51
CA GLU A 443 6.72 -10.04 0.74
C GLU A 443 7.57 -10.75 -0.31
N PHE A 444 8.40 -9.99 -1.02
CA PHE A 444 9.22 -10.52 -2.11
C PHE A 444 10.65 -10.88 -1.68
N GLN A 445 11.05 -10.54 -0.46
CA GLN A 445 12.44 -10.53 -0.02
C GLN A 445 13.34 -9.89 -1.08
N ARG A 446 12.93 -8.71 -1.56
CA ARG A 446 13.66 -7.88 -2.51
C ARG A 446 13.97 -6.53 -1.90
N PRO A 447 15.20 -6.02 -2.08
CA PRO A 447 15.49 -4.65 -1.73
C PRO A 447 14.67 -3.72 -2.61
N ILE A 448 14.33 -2.56 -2.07
CA ILE A 448 13.65 -1.49 -2.80
C ILE A 448 14.51 -0.24 -2.76
N VAL A 449 14.74 0.36 -3.93
CA VAL A 449 15.22 1.73 -4.04
C VAL A 449 14.04 2.60 -4.46
N ARG A 450 13.87 3.71 -3.78
CA ARG A 450 12.71 4.57 -3.93
C ARG A 450 13.14 6.01 -4.14
N ALA A 451 12.87 6.57 -5.33
CA ALA A 451 13.06 7.99 -5.63
C ALA A 451 11.71 8.69 -5.60
N THR A 452 11.56 9.68 -4.74
CA THR A 452 10.31 10.45 -4.60
C THR A 452 10.55 11.92 -4.88
N ASN A 453 9.54 12.62 -5.39
CA ASN A 453 9.67 14.08 -5.55
C ASN A 453 9.66 14.79 -4.19
N THR A 454 8.72 14.46 -3.31
CA THR A 454 8.52 15.15 -2.01
C THR A 454 8.45 14.20 -0.82
N GLY A 455 8.24 12.89 -1.04
CA GLY A 455 8.11 11.88 0.02
C GLY A 455 9.46 11.36 0.50
N TRP A 456 9.46 10.23 1.19
CA TRP A 456 10.67 9.53 1.62
C TRP A 456 11.40 8.93 0.42
N THR A 457 12.55 9.49 0.04
CA THR A 457 13.52 8.85 -0.85
C THR A 457 14.40 7.94 -0.01
N ALA A 458 14.45 6.63 -0.33
CA ALA A 458 15.05 5.66 0.56
C ALA A 458 15.64 4.45 -0.16
N ILE A 459 16.61 3.82 0.49
CA ILE A 459 17.13 2.50 0.18
C ILE A 459 16.64 1.56 1.29
N MET A 460 15.90 0.53 0.92
CA MET A 460 15.33 -0.46 1.83
C MET A 460 15.92 -1.83 1.52
N ASP A 461 16.27 -2.60 2.54
CA ASP A 461 16.74 -3.97 2.36
C ASP A 461 15.58 -4.95 2.08
N HIS A 462 15.91 -6.19 1.81
CA HIS A 462 14.96 -7.27 1.55
C HIS A 462 14.09 -7.68 2.76
N ARG A 463 14.36 -7.12 3.93
CA ARG A 463 13.60 -7.31 5.18
C ARG A 463 12.78 -6.08 5.54
N GLY A 464 12.73 -5.08 4.65
CA GLY A 464 11.98 -3.85 4.83
C GLY A 464 12.61 -2.84 5.79
N TYR A 465 13.88 -3.04 6.20
CA TYR A 465 14.60 -2.03 6.96
C TYR A 465 15.09 -0.90 6.05
N ILE A 466 14.90 0.34 6.49
CA ILE A 466 15.44 1.52 5.81
C ILE A 466 16.93 1.62 6.15
N LEU A 467 17.78 1.43 5.13
CA LEU A 467 19.24 1.51 5.28
C LEU A 467 19.75 2.95 5.19
N ALA A 468 19.12 3.74 4.33
CA ALA A 468 19.41 5.16 4.16
C ALA A 468 18.18 5.88 3.62
N ALA A 469 17.99 7.13 3.99
CA ALA A 469 16.87 7.95 3.50
C ALA A 469 17.20 9.43 3.47
N LEU A 470 16.54 10.16 2.54
CA LEU A 470 16.35 11.60 2.60
C LEU A 470 14.99 11.89 3.25
N ALA A 471 14.95 12.88 4.12
CA ALA A 471 13.71 13.34 4.69
C ALA A 471 12.77 13.91 3.61
N PRO A 472 11.45 13.81 3.81
CA PRO A 472 10.48 14.45 2.93
C PRO A 472 10.71 15.97 2.78
N LEU A 473 10.20 16.54 1.70
CA LEU A 473 10.15 17.98 1.43
C LEU A 473 11.54 18.68 1.38
N GLN A 474 12.58 17.93 1.03
CA GLN A 474 13.93 18.45 0.81
C GLN A 474 14.40 18.07 -0.59
N ALA A 475 15.12 18.97 -1.26
CA ALA A 475 15.81 18.64 -2.50
C ALA A 475 17.17 18.02 -2.19
N GLY A 476 17.54 16.95 -2.90
CA GLY A 476 18.83 16.30 -2.67
C GLY A 476 19.05 15.03 -3.47
N ALA A 477 20.24 14.44 -3.27
CA ALA A 477 20.64 13.16 -3.84
C ALA A 477 21.02 12.21 -2.69
N LEU A 478 20.48 11.00 -2.70
CA LEU A 478 20.82 9.93 -1.76
C LEU A 478 21.76 8.94 -2.45
N GLU A 479 22.98 8.87 -1.98
CA GLU A 479 23.96 7.87 -2.42
C GLU A 479 23.94 6.66 -1.50
N GLY A 480 24.06 5.45 -2.07
CA GLY A 480 24.15 4.24 -1.25
C GLY A 480 24.39 2.97 -2.03
N LEU A 481 24.38 1.85 -1.31
CA LEU A 481 24.50 0.51 -1.86
C LEU A 481 23.19 -0.25 -1.65
N VAL A 482 22.76 -0.96 -2.68
CA VAL A 482 21.65 -1.91 -2.60
C VAL A 482 22.15 -3.30 -2.99
N GLU A 483 21.77 -4.33 -2.22
CA GLU A 483 22.13 -5.71 -2.49
C GLU A 483 21.04 -6.38 -3.34
N GLY A 484 21.28 -6.58 -4.64
CA GLY A 484 20.35 -7.32 -5.48
C GLY A 484 20.15 -8.76 -5.00
N ARG A 485 18.94 -9.30 -5.19
CA ARG A 485 18.62 -10.67 -4.72
C ARG A 485 17.82 -11.43 -5.77
N THR A 486 18.05 -12.75 -5.86
CA THR A 486 17.32 -13.70 -6.70
C THR A 486 16.67 -14.80 -5.86
N GLY A 487 15.68 -15.49 -6.39
CA GLY A 487 14.87 -16.51 -5.69
C GLY A 487 13.39 -16.09 -5.69
N THR A 488 12.51 -16.87 -5.06
CA THR A 488 11.06 -16.61 -5.07
C THR A 488 10.48 -16.99 -3.70
N THR A 489 9.83 -16.04 -3.04
CA THR A 489 9.09 -16.31 -1.80
C THR A 489 7.82 -17.11 -2.08
N PRO A 490 7.28 -17.85 -1.09
CA PRO A 490 5.99 -18.50 -1.25
C PRO A 490 4.87 -17.53 -1.68
N PHE A 491 4.83 -16.31 -1.11
CA PHE A 491 3.87 -15.28 -1.51
C PHE A 491 4.03 -14.93 -3.00
N ALA A 492 5.24 -14.59 -3.46
CA ALA A 492 5.50 -14.27 -4.85
C ALA A 492 5.11 -15.42 -5.79
N TRP A 493 5.33 -16.67 -5.35
CA TRP A 493 4.99 -17.86 -6.14
C TRP A 493 3.48 -18.02 -6.34
N TRP A 494 2.69 -17.98 -5.25
CA TRP A 494 1.25 -18.21 -5.38
C TRP A 494 0.49 -16.97 -5.84
N ALA A 495 0.86 -15.78 -5.36
CA ALA A 495 0.18 -14.55 -5.77
C ALA A 495 0.45 -14.20 -7.23
N GLY A 496 1.67 -14.44 -7.74
CA GLY A 496 2.00 -14.20 -9.14
C GLY A 496 1.20 -15.10 -10.12
N ARG A 497 0.84 -16.32 -9.71
CA ARG A 497 0.11 -17.29 -10.55
C ARG A 497 -1.40 -17.24 -10.39
N PHE A 498 -1.87 -16.94 -9.19
CA PHE A 498 -3.27 -17.07 -8.82
C PHE A 498 -3.89 -15.77 -8.31
N GLY A 499 -3.11 -14.66 -8.23
CA GLY A 499 -3.57 -13.43 -7.60
C GLY A 499 -4.04 -13.70 -6.16
N LEU A 500 -5.12 -13.07 -5.75
CA LEU A 500 -5.70 -13.26 -4.42
C LEU A 500 -6.70 -14.42 -4.34
N TRP A 501 -6.90 -15.21 -5.41
CA TRP A 501 -7.87 -16.31 -5.43
C TRP A 501 -7.68 -17.34 -4.30
N PRO A 502 -6.45 -17.75 -3.90
CA PRO A 502 -6.28 -18.67 -2.79
C PRO A 502 -6.88 -18.15 -1.48
N LEU A 503 -6.72 -16.85 -1.19
CA LEU A 503 -7.30 -16.23 0.00
C LEU A 503 -8.82 -16.07 -0.12
N TRP A 504 -9.34 -15.71 -1.30
CA TRP A 504 -10.78 -15.66 -1.56
C TRP A 504 -11.45 -17.02 -1.35
N ILE A 505 -10.85 -18.09 -1.87
CA ILE A 505 -11.35 -19.46 -1.70
C ILE A 505 -11.34 -19.84 -0.22
N LEU A 506 -10.23 -19.61 0.49
CA LEU A 506 -10.11 -19.92 1.91
C LEU A 506 -11.17 -19.18 2.74
N CYS A 507 -11.33 -17.87 2.54
CA CYS A 507 -12.36 -17.09 3.21
C CYS A 507 -13.77 -17.60 2.90
N SER A 508 -14.05 -17.90 1.63
CA SER A 508 -15.35 -18.43 1.18
C SER A 508 -15.66 -19.79 1.78
N LEU A 509 -14.68 -20.70 1.85
CA LEU A 509 -14.85 -22.02 2.48
C LEU A 509 -15.15 -21.89 3.98
N ILE A 510 -14.42 -21.00 4.69
CA ILE A 510 -14.68 -20.74 6.11
C ILE A 510 -16.11 -20.21 6.28
N VAL A 511 -16.49 -19.18 5.55
CA VAL A 511 -17.84 -18.58 5.63
C VAL A 511 -18.92 -19.59 5.23
N GLY A 512 -18.70 -20.34 4.15
CA GLY A 512 -19.61 -21.39 3.65
C GLY A 512 -19.84 -22.50 4.67
N ALA A 513 -18.80 -22.95 5.37
CA ALA A 513 -18.92 -23.96 6.42
C ALA A 513 -19.86 -23.52 7.56
N PHE A 514 -19.96 -22.20 7.81
CA PHE A 514 -20.93 -21.64 8.77
C PHE A 514 -22.32 -21.46 8.16
N TRP A 515 -22.42 -21.36 6.83
CA TRP A 515 -23.71 -21.20 6.15
C TRP A 515 -24.44 -22.54 5.96
N VAL A 516 -23.73 -23.58 5.49
CA VAL A 516 -24.30 -24.94 5.20
C VAL A 516 -24.78 -25.66 6.46
N ARG A 517 -24.09 -25.52 7.59
CA ARG A 517 -24.53 -26.05 8.90
C ARG A 517 -25.88 -25.51 9.40
N ARG A 518 -26.59 -24.72 8.58
CA ARG A 518 -27.88 -24.05 8.89
C ARG A 518 -29.09 -24.75 8.34
N HIS A 519 -28.91 -25.69 7.41
CA HIS A 519 -29.97 -26.44 6.78
C HIS A 519 -29.66 -27.95 6.99
N PRO A 520 -30.23 -28.62 8.05
CA PRO A 520 -30.28 -30.06 8.09
C PRO A 520 -31.26 -30.56 7.05
#